data_ce63cbf60e34e6735bf1328dfabc051c
#
_entry.id   ce63cbf60e34e6735bf1328dfabc051c
#
_cell.length_a   1.000
_cell.length_b   1.000
_cell.length_c   1.000
_cell.angle_alpha   90.00
_cell.angle_beta   90.00
_cell.angle_gamma   90.00
#
_symmetry.space_group_name_H-M   'P 1'
#
loop_
_entity.id
_entity.type
_entity.pdbx_description
1 polymer ?
#
loop_
_entity_poly.entity_id
_entity_poly.type
_entity_poly.pdbx_seq_one_letter_code
_entity_poly.pdbx_strand_id
1 'polypeptide(L)'
;MKISIDASISDLEDHQIIDILDGNCNISISDNSWAAIDSSFQYLQHKISSTDTIMYGINTGFGSLRNVGINDEDIEDLQVNLIRSHACGAGAKVPISIARLILFLKVRSLSYGYSGVSKELVQRLINMFNDDVIPVMYEQGSLGASGDLAPLAHLSLPLIGEGAVYSNDSIMDSAEYLRHKNLSPYVLKAKEGLALINGTQFSLAYLQASYVRTRQLLCAANVTAAMSIEGFNCRLEPFHEAIHSVRPGNGQPEIATFIRELLHDSAHMSEPKVDVQDPYSFRCIPQVHGATMNALNHIGQVIANERNSVTDNPNIFVEEDMVISGGNFHAQPLAFASDYLCLAAAELGSISERRLYLLISGLRGLEPFLTTKPGLQSGFMIAQYTAA
;
A
#
# COMPACT_ATOMS: atom_id res chain seq x y z
N MET A 1 16.58 5.43 17.54
CA MET A 1 16.53 6.77 16.88
C MET A 1 15.71 6.59 15.63
N LYS A 2 14.58 7.32 15.50
CA LYS A 2 13.75 7.22 14.29
C LYS A 2 14.51 7.80 13.09
N ILE A 3 14.44 7.14 11.94
CA ILE A 3 14.99 7.68 10.69
C ILE A 3 14.11 8.82 10.18
N SER A 4 14.69 9.74 9.39
CA SER A 4 13.95 10.84 8.77
C SER A 4 13.66 10.49 7.31
N ILE A 5 12.40 10.58 6.91
CA ILE A 5 11.95 10.37 5.53
C ILE A 5 11.36 11.68 5.01
N ASP A 6 11.88 12.16 3.88
CA ASP A 6 11.24 13.26 3.15
C ASP A 6 10.06 12.72 2.35
N ALA A 7 8.84 13.08 2.75
CA ALA A 7 7.62 12.62 2.09
C ALA A 7 7.44 13.19 0.68
N SER A 8 8.22 14.20 0.28
CA SER A 8 8.15 14.83 -1.04
C SER A 8 9.09 14.23 -2.09
N ILE A 9 10.00 13.29 -1.71
CA ILE A 9 10.89 12.64 -2.67
C ILE A 9 10.14 11.63 -3.56
N SER A 10 10.52 11.49 -4.82
CA SER A 10 9.84 10.61 -5.77
C SER A 10 10.08 9.13 -5.52
N ASP A 11 11.32 8.76 -5.16
CA ASP A 11 11.75 7.37 -5.05
C ASP A 11 11.80 6.92 -3.59
N LEU A 12 10.75 6.21 -3.17
CA LEU A 12 10.69 5.53 -1.88
C LEU A 12 10.99 4.05 -2.09
N GLU A 13 12.00 3.56 -1.36
CA GLU A 13 12.36 2.16 -1.37
C GLU A 13 11.50 1.33 -0.41
N ASP A 14 11.45 0.01 -0.63
CA ASP A 14 10.64 -0.90 0.18
C ASP A 14 10.99 -0.85 1.68
N HIS A 15 12.26 -0.69 2.03
CA HIS A 15 12.66 -0.60 3.44
C HIS A 15 12.08 0.65 4.12
N GLN A 16 11.98 1.78 3.41
CA GLN A 16 11.36 3.00 3.94
C GLN A 16 9.85 2.83 4.15
N ILE A 17 9.18 2.07 3.28
CA ILE A 17 7.78 1.70 3.46
C ILE A 17 7.60 0.82 4.70
N ILE A 18 8.51 -0.12 4.93
CA ILE A 18 8.50 -0.96 6.14
C ILE A 18 8.69 -0.08 7.38
N ASP A 19 9.63 0.87 7.37
CA ASP A 19 9.85 1.80 8.48
C ASP A 19 8.62 2.67 8.78
N ILE A 20 7.87 3.08 7.73
CA ILE A 20 6.60 3.80 7.89
C ILE A 20 5.56 2.88 8.54
N LEU A 21 5.38 1.66 8.04
CA LEU A 21 4.43 0.69 8.58
C LEU A 21 4.69 0.38 10.05
N ASP A 22 5.97 0.25 10.42
CA ASP A 22 6.41 -0.11 11.76
C ASP A 22 6.50 1.11 12.73
N GLY A 23 6.33 2.34 12.22
CA GLY A 23 6.44 3.57 13.02
C GLY A 23 7.88 3.93 13.42
N ASN A 24 8.87 3.46 12.67
CA ASN A 24 10.30 3.64 12.95
C ASN A 24 10.89 4.92 12.34
N CYS A 25 10.07 5.78 11.75
CA CYS A 25 10.50 7.00 11.10
C CYS A 25 9.75 8.25 11.57
N ASN A 26 10.34 9.42 11.32
CA ASN A 26 9.68 10.72 11.28
C ASN A 26 9.63 11.20 9.84
N ILE A 27 8.64 12.03 9.51
CA ILE A 27 8.50 12.60 8.17
C ILE A 27 8.68 14.11 8.17
N SER A 28 9.16 14.61 7.05
CA SER A 28 9.23 16.04 6.70
C SER A 28 8.90 16.19 5.22
N ILE A 29 8.77 17.41 4.75
CA ILE A 29 8.71 17.73 3.32
C ILE A 29 9.73 18.83 2.99
N SER A 30 10.15 18.92 1.73
CA SER A 30 11.15 19.86 1.26
C SER A 30 10.66 21.32 1.29
N ASP A 31 11.59 22.28 1.32
CA ASP A 31 11.28 23.71 1.22
C ASP A 31 10.55 24.05 -0.09
N ASN A 32 10.87 23.36 -1.18
CA ASN A 32 10.16 23.51 -2.45
C ASN A 32 8.70 23.09 -2.35
N SER A 33 8.41 22.00 -1.64
CA SER A 33 7.04 21.56 -1.37
C SER A 33 6.28 22.56 -0.51
N TRP A 34 6.92 23.11 0.52
CA TRP A 34 6.31 24.17 1.32
C TRP A 34 5.98 25.42 0.49
N ALA A 35 6.85 25.79 -0.44
CA ALA A 35 6.62 26.91 -1.36
C ALA A 35 5.46 26.61 -2.33
N ALA A 36 5.40 25.41 -2.89
CA ALA A 36 4.33 24.99 -3.80
C ALA A 36 2.94 24.96 -3.11
N ILE A 37 2.87 24.41 -1.88
CA ILE A 37 1.66 24.43 -1.05
C ILE A 37 1.17 25.86 -0.84
N ASP A 38 2.08 26.75 -0.42
CA ASP A 38 1.73 28.15 -0.17
C ASP A 38 1.23 28.86 -1.43
N SER A 39 1.95 28.69 -2.54
CA SER A 39 1.61 29.29 -3.83
C SER A 39 0.20 28.89 -4.27
N SER A 40 -0.13 27.58 -4.22
CA SER A 40 -1.46 27.09 -4.64
C SER A 40 -2.56 27.55 -3.68
N PHE A 41 -2.27 27.61 -2.37
CA PHE A 41 -3.21 28.13 -1.38
C PHE A 41 -3.50 29.63 -1.60
N GLN A 42 -2.48 30.46 -1.72
CA GLN A 42 -2.64 31.91 -1.95
C GLN A 42 -3.36 32.21 -3.27
N TYR A 43 -3.01 31.47 -4.33
CA TYR A 43 -3.72 31.58 -5.58
C TYR A 43 -5.22 31.28 -5.44
N LEU A 44 -5.56 30.18 -4.74
CA LEU A 44 -6.96 29.80 -4.53
C LEU A 44 -7.71 30.88 -3.72
N GLN A 45 -7.13 31.40 -2.63
CA GLN A 45 -7.73 32.44 -1.81
C GLN A 45 -7.98 33.72 -2.64
N HIS A 46 -7.00 34.11 -3.46
CA HIS A 46 -7.17 35.25 -4.37
C HIS A 46 -8.28 35.01 -5.40
N LYS A 47 -8.33 33.81 -5.99
CA LYS A 47 -9.35 33.46 -6.99
C LYS A 47 -10.75 33.50 -6.39
N ILE A 48 -10.96 32.99 -5.18
CA ILE A 48 -12.24 33.04 -4.44
C ILE A 48 -12.65 34.49 -4.20
N SER A 49 -11.76 35.36 -3.72
CA SER A 49 -12.08 36.73 -3.39
C SER A 49 -12.25 37.69 -4.58
N SER A 50 -11.73 37.32 -5.76
CA SER A 50 -11.70 38.17 -6.95
C SER A 50 -12.75 37.86 -8.00
N THR A 51 -13.46 36.72 -7.87
CA THR A 51 -14.46 36.30 -8.88
C THR A 51 -15.72 35.71 -8.23
N ASP A 52 -16.88 36.00 -8.81
CA ASP A 52 -18.15 35.34 -8.45
C ASP A 52 -18.28 33.96 -9.12
N THR A 53 -17.21 33.40 -9.66
CA THR A 53 -17.25 32.12 -10.39
C THR A 53 -17.48 30.98 -9.43
N ILE A 54 -18.47 30.15 -9.78
CA ILE A 54 -18.78 28.92 -9.05
C ILE A 54 -17.69 27.88 -9.35
N MET A 55 -17.00 27.40 -8.31
CA MET A 55 -15.96 26.38 -8.39
C MET A 55 -16.35 25.16 -7.55
N TYR A 56 -16.42 24.00 -8.20
CA TYR A 56 -16.83 22.74 -7.54
C TYR A 56 -16.03 22.44 -6.28
N GLY A 57 -16.75 22.19 -5.18
CA GLY A 57 -16.13 21.77 -3.91
C GLY A 57 -15.32 22.84 -3.17
N ILE A 58 -15.37 24.07 -3.66
CA ILE A 58 -14.73 25.26 -3.08
C ILE A 58 -15.81 26.18 -2.51
N ASN A 59 -16.71 26.67 -3.38
CA ASN A 59 -17.85 27.51 -3.03
C ASN A 59 -19.17 26.94 -3.55
N THR A 60 -19.26 25.61 -3.71
CA THR A 60 -20.49 24.88 -4.05
C THR A 60 -20.72 23.71 -3.13
N GLY A 61 -21.94 23.19 -3.15
CA GLY A 61 -22.25 21.86 -2.62
C GLY A 61 -21.56 20.74 -3.41
N PHE A 62 -21.74 19.49 -2.98
CA PHE A 62 -21.05 18.31 -3.52
C PHE A 62 -22.01 17.38 -4.28
N GLY A 63 -21.47 16.55 -5.16
CA GLY A 63 -22.22 15.54 -5.91
C GLY A 63 -23.39 16.13 -6.69
N SER A 64 -24.63 15.75 -6.36
CA SER A 64 -25.84 16.27 -7.00
C SER A 64 -26.10 17.75 -6.69
N LEU A 65 -25.52 18.28 -5.62
CA LEU A 65 -25.66 19.68 -5.20
C LEU A 65 -24.57 20.61 -5.77
N ARG A 66 -23.79 20.14 -6.75
CA ARG A 66 -22.65 20.85 -7.35
C ARG A 66 -22.94 22.22 -7.95
N ASN A 67 -24.20 22.52 -8.24
CA ASN A 67 -24.64 23.80 -8.80
C ASN A 67 -25.23 24.77 -7.76
N VAL A 68 -25.21 24.38 -6.47
CA VAL A 68 -25.72 25.23 -5.38
C VAL A 68 -24.54 26.02 -4.84
N GLY A 69 -24.54 27.33 -5.07
CA GLY A 69 -23.54 28.25 -4.51
C GLY A 69 -23.69 28.36 -2.98
N ILE A 70 -22.58 28.47 -2.29
CA ILE A 70 -22.49 28.61 -0.81
C ILE A 70 -21.90 29.98 -0.52
N ASN A 71 -22.49 30.68 0.44
CA ASN A 71 -22.00 31.98 0.90
C ASN A 71 -20.68 31.82 1.64
N ASP A 72 -19.85 32.88 1.61
CA ASP A 72 -18.52 32.88 2.26
C ASP A 72 -18.63 32.57 3.77
N GLU A 73 -19.67 33.04 4.44
CA GLU A 73 -19.93 32.82 5.88
C GLU A 73 -20.17 31.33 6.22
N ASP A 74 -20.64 30.52 5.26
CA ASP A 74 -21.01 29.12 5.44
C ASP A 74 -19.91 28.14 4.94
N ILE A 75 -18.80 28.64 4.38
CA ILE A 75 -17.75 27.78 3.78
C ILE A 75 -17.09 26.88 4.83
N GLU A 76 -16.80 27.38 6.03
CA GLU A 76 -16.22 26.58 7.12
C GLU A 76 -17.15 25.44 7.52
N ASP A 77 -18.42 25.76 7.74
CA ASP A 77 -19.45 24.76 8.10
C ASP A 77 -19.63 23.73 6.98
N LEU A 78 -19.55 24.13 5.72
CA LEU A 78 -19.58 23.23 4.56
C LEU A 78 -18.45 22.21 4.63
N GLN A 79 -17.20 22.64 4.89
CA GLN A 79 -16.03 21.75 4.95
C GLN A 79 -16.12 20.77 6.13
N VAL A 80 -16.55 21.23 7.30
CA VAL A 80 -16.77 20.39 8.49
C VAL A 80 -17.90 19.39 8.26
N ASN A 81 -19.04 19.83 7.73
CA ASN A 81 -20.18 18.96 7.42
C ASN A 81 -19.85 17.93 6.35
N LEU A 82 -18.97 18.25 5.40
CA LEU A 82 -18.46 17.31 4.42
C LEU A 82 -17.74 16.15 5.12
N ILE A 83 -16.79 16.44 6.01
CA ILE A 83 -16.05 15.41 6.75
C ILE A 83 -17.02 14.58 7.59
N ARG A 84 -17.91 15.21 8.37
CA ARG A 84 -18.88 14.51 9.24
C ARG A 84 -19.80 13.57 8.46
N SER A 85 -20.35 14.04 7.34
CA SER A 85 -21.30 13.26 6.54
C SER A 85 -20.65 12.06 5.84
N HIS A 86 -19.35 12.12 5.59
CA HIS A 86 -18.59 11.05 4.94
C HIS A 86 -17.88 10.10 5.92
N ALA A 87 -17.78 10.46 7.21
CA ALA A 87 -17.19 9.60 8.24
C ALA A 87 -18.16 8.48 8.66
N CYS A 88 -18.63 7.69 7.71
CA CYS A 88 -19.62 6.61 7.87
C CYS A 88 -19.02 5.21 7.73
N GLY A 89 -17.70 5.06 7.87
CA GLY A 89 -17.00 3.79 7.80
C GLY A 89 -17.47 2.80 8.86
N ALA A 90 -17.45 1.52 8.53
CA ALA A 90 -17.93 0.41 9.36
C ALA A 90 -16.96 -0.80 9.32
N GLY A 91 -17.31 -1.85 10.06
CA GLY A 91 -16.51 -3.08 10.11
C GLY A 91 -15.35 -3.01 11.09
N ALA A 92 -14.29 -3.76 10.80
CA ALA A 92 -13.09 -3.78 11.62
C ALA A 92 -12.34 -2.43 11.51
N LYS A 93 -11.56 -2.13 12.53
CA LYS A 93 -10.65 -0.98 12.47
C LYS A 93 -9.48 -1.30 11.56
N VAL A 94 -9.08 -0.33 10.75
CA VAL A 94 -7.87 -0.42 9.94
C VAL A 94 -6.66 -0.68 10.85
N PRO A 95 -5.78 -1.65 10.53
CA PRO A 95 -4.56 -1.87 11.30
C PRO A 95 -3.74 -0.58 11.42
N ILE A 96 -3.19 -0.31 12.59
CA ILE A 96 -2.46 0.94 12.87
C ILE A 96 -1.31 1.18 11.89
N SER A 97 -0.62 0.13 11.46
CA SER A 97 0.44 0.20 10.44
C SER A 97 -0.08 0.72 9.10
N ILE A 98 -1.23 0.22 8.65
CA ILE A 98 -1.88 0.68 7.42
C ILE A 98 -2.40 2.10 7.58
N ALA A 99 -3.04 2.42 8.71
CA ALA A 99 -3.52 3.77 9.02
C ALA A 99 -2.38 4.81 9.00
N ARG A 100 -1.21 4.43 9.53
CA ARG A 100 0.01 5.25 9.48
C ARG A 100 0.48 5.48 8.03
N LEU A 101 0.46 4.45 7.20
CA LEU A 101 0.82 4.58 5.79
C LEU A 101 -0.20 5.45 5.02
N ILE A 102 -1.51 5.36 5.33
CA ILE A 102 -2.54 6.24 4.74
C ILE A 102 -2.27 7.71 5.08
N LEU A 103 -1.96 8.00 6.35
CA LEU A 103 -1.62 9.35 6.79
C LEU A 103 -0.37 9.89 6.09
N PHE A 104 0.68 9.07 5.96
CA PHE A 104 1.88 9.40 5.19
C PHE A 104 1.55 9.72 3.72
N LEU A 105 0.79 8.88 3.06
CA LEU A 105 0.41 9.06 1.65
C LEU A 105 -0.47 10.30 1.45
N LYS A 106 -1.30 10.65 2.42
CA LYS A 106 -2.06 11.91 2.38
C LYS A 106 -1.14 13.12 2.47
N VAL A 107 -0.19 13.15 3.42
CA VAL A 107 0.83 14.22 3.50
C VAL A 107 1.59 14.34 2.19
N ARG A 108 2.02 13.20 1.63
CA ARG A 108 2.73 13.14 0.36
C ARG A 108 1.94 13.75 -0.79
N SER A 109 0.69 13.34 -0.98
CA SER A 109 -0.17 13.87 -2.05
C SER A 109 -0.35 15.38 -1.94
N LEU A 110 -0.54 15.89 -0.72
CA LEU A 110 -0.68 17.33 -0.47
C LEU A 110 0.64 18.10 -0.69
N SER A 111 1.79 17.46 -0.52
CA SER A 111 3.11 18.09 -0.65
C SER A 111 3.44 18.53 -2.08
N TYR A 112 2.71 18.03 -3.08
CA TYR A 112 2.90 18.46 -4.47
C TYR A 112 2.35 19.86 -4.79
N GLY A 113 1.52 20.44 -3.90
CA GLY A 113 1.07 21.82 -4.04
C GLY A 113 -0.04 22.06 -5.08
N TYR A 114 -0.80 21.02 -5.44
CA TYR A 114 -1.94 21.17 -6.38
C TYR A 114 -3.31 21.11 -5.69
N SER A 115 -3.34 21.03 -4.37
CA SER A 115 -4.60 20.81 -3.63
C SER A 115 -5.19 22.09 -3.03
N GLY A 116 -4.49 23.21 -3.05
CA GLY A 116 -4.95 24.51 -2.53
C GLY A 116 -5.17 24.52 -1.01
N VAL A 117 -4.42 23.73 -0.27
CA VAL A 117 -4.48 23.65 1.18
C VAL A 117 -3.43 24.53 1.84
N SER A 118 -3.65 24.94 3.10
CA SER A 118 -2.70 25.76 3.84
C SER A 118 -1.51 24.95 4.37
N LYS A 119 -0.40 25.63 4.61
CA LYS A 119 0.77 25.07 5.30
C LYS A 119 0.41 24.55 6.70
N GLU A 120 -0.48 25.23 7.41
CA GLU A 120 -0.89 24.86 8.76
C GLU A 120 -1.56 23.48 8.77
N LEU A 121 -2.46 23.21 7.81
CA LEU A 121 -3.12 21.91 7.69
C LEU A 121 -2.10 20.79 7.48
N VAL A 122 -1.18 20.95 6.52
CA VAL A 122 -0.16 19.93 6.22
C VAL A 122 0.78 19.75 7.41
N GLN A 123 1.17 20.81 8.10
CA GLN A 123 2.00 20.71 9.30
C GLN A 123 1.29 19.95 10.44
N ARG A 124 -0.02 20.12 10.61
CA ARG A 124 -0.80 19.35 11.60
C ARG A 124 -0.79 17.85 11.30
N LEU A 125 -0.93 17.45 10.02
CA LEU A 125 -0.84 16.04 9.62
C LEU A 125 0.57 15.48 9.85
N ILE A 126 1.62 16.24 9.53
CA ILE A 126 3.02 15.86 9.80
C ILE A 126 3.25 15.69 11.30
N ASN A 127 2.74 16.60 12.13
CA ASN A 127 2.89 16.52 13.58
C ASN A 127 2.16 15.30 14.14
N MET A 128 0.94 15.00 13.68
CA MET A 128 0.23 13.77 14.06
C MET A 128 1.04 12.52 13.75
N PHE A 129 1.61 12.44 12.55
CA PHE A 129 2.47 11.32 12.16
C PHE A 129 3.70 11.19 13.06
N ASN A 130 4.43 12.28 13.27
CA ASN A 130 5.69 12.30 14.03
C ASN A 130 5.49 12.06 15.54
N ASP A 131 4.34 12.45 16.07
CA ASP A 131 3.92 12.20 17.45
C ASP A 131 3.34 10.79 17.64
N ASP A 132 3.29 9.98 16.58
CA ASP A 132 2.65 8.65 16.54
C ASP A 132 1.18 8.68 16.99
N VAL A 133 0.47 9.71 16.56
CA VAL A 133 -0.96 9.89 16.78
C VAL A 133 -1.70 9.59 15.50
N ILE A 134 -2.20 8.36 15.42
CA ILE A 134 -2.72 7.81 14.17
C ILE A 134 -4.25 7.75 14.22
N PRO A 135 -4.96 8.37 13.25
CA PRO A 135 -6.41 8.35 13.20
C PRO A 135 -7.00 6.94 13.16
N VAL A 136 -8.08 6.72 13.91
CA VAL A 136 -8.85 5.47 13.82
C VAL A 136 -9.76 5.53 12.61
N MET A 137 -9.56 4.57 11.70
CA MET A 137 -10.35 4.40 10.47
C MET A 137 -10.98 3.01 10.44
N TYR A 138 -11.94 2.79 9.54
CA TYR A 138 -12.62 1.51 9.38
C TYR A 138 -12.42 0.93 7.99
N GLU A 139 -12.41 -0.40 7.87
CA GLU A 139 -12.08 -1.12 6.64
C GLU A 139 -13.17 -1.02 5.57
N GLN A 140 -14.43 -0.81 5.97
CA GLN A 140 -15.56 -0.73 5.05
C GLN A 140 -16.06 0.71 4.91
N GLY A 141 -16.34 1.14 3.69
CA GLY A 141 -16.90 2.46 3.38
C GLY A 141 -16.26 3.16 2.18
N SER A 142 -15.07 2.74 1.72
CA SER A 142 -14.53 3.27 0.46
C SER A 142 -15.36 2.80 -0.74
N LEU A 143 -15.60 3.71 -1.67
CA LEU A 143 -16.09 3.44 -3.02
C LEU A 143 -15.05 3.96 -4.01
N GLY A 144 -14.15 3.10 -4.47
CA GLY A 144 -12.97 3.48 -5.26
C GLY A 144 -13.26 4.29 -6.53
N ALA A 145 -14.47 4.22 -7.10
CA ALA A 145 -14.89 5.04 -8.24
C ALA A 145 -15.09 6.53 -7.89
N SER A 146 -15.29 6.86 -6.61
CA SER A 146 -15.44 8.23 -6.09
C SER A 146 -14.25 8.68 -5.25
N GLY A 147 -13.25 7.81 -5.09
CA GLY A 147 -12.15 7.93 -4.14
C GLY A 147 -12.47 7.33 -2.78
N ASP A 148 -11.49 7.31 -1.91
CA ASP A 148 -11.54 6.66 -0.58
C ASP A 148 -12.21 7.57 0.47
N LEU A 149 -13.39 8.12 0.16
CA LEU A 149 -14.01 9.21 0.91
C LEU A 149 -14.23 8.89 2.40
N ALA A 150 -14.90 7.77 2.73
CA ALA A 150 -15.24 7.45 4.11
C ALA A 150 -13.99 7.19 4.99
N PRO A 151 -13.00 6.35 4.62
CA PRO A 151 -11.81 6.20 5.44
C PRO A 151 -11.00 7.49 5.57
N LEU A 152 -10.89 8.30 4.51
CA LEU A 152 -10.19 9.58 4.58
C LEU A 152 -10.96 10.64 5.38
N ALA A 153 -12.29 10.56 5.44
CA ALA A 153 -13.08 11.38 6.37
C ALA A 153 -12.77 11.02 7.83
N HIS A 154 -12.69 9.73 8.16
CA HIS A 154 -12.25 9.29 9.49
C HIS A 154 -10.82 9.73 9.81
N LEU A 155 -9.89 9.70 8.82
CA LEU A 155 -8.54 10.25 8.98
C LEU A 155 -8.57 11.73 9.38
N SER A 156 -9.56 12.47 8.89
CA SER A 156 -9.65 13.94 9.03
C SER A 156 -10.35 14.40 10.29
N LEU A 157 -11.22 13.57 10.91
CA LEU A 157 -11.97 13.91 12.12
C LEU A 157 -11.07 14.44 13.26
N PRO A 158 -9.89 13.88 13.56
CA PRO A 158 -9.04 14.38 14.64
C PRO A 158 -8.60 15.84 14.49
N LEU A 159 -8.49 16.34 13.26
CA LEU A 159 -8.13 17.74 13.02
C LEU A 159 -9.18 18.70 13.58
N ILE A 160 -10.45 18.33 13.49
CA ILE A 160 -11.59 19.12 13.99
C ILE A 160 -12.01 18.75 15.43
N GLY A 161 -11.22 17.87 16.10
CA GLY A 161 -11.47 17.45 17.47
C GLY A 161 -12.55 16.37 17.61
N GLU A 162 -12.86 15.65 16.54
CA GLU A 162 -13.86 14.57 16.52
C GLU A 162 -13.20 13.20 16.23
N GLY A 163 -13.96 12.12 16.40
CA GLY A 163 -13.46 10.77 16.22
C GLY A 163 -12.43 10.36 17.27
N ALA A 164 -11.55 9.43 16.91
CA ALA A 164 -10.58 8.86 17.84
C ALA A 164 -9.21 8.65 17.15
N VAL A 165 -8.17 8.57 17.97
CA VAL A 165 -6.78 8.32 17.53
C VAL A 165 -6.16 7.17 18.32
N TYR A 166 -5.24 6.45 17.71
CA TYR A 166 -4.28 5.63 18.42
C TYR A 166 -3.17 6.52 18.97
N SER A 167 -2.84 6.37 20.25
CA SER A 167 -1.74 7.06 20.92
C SER A 167 -1.25 6.19 22.07
N ASN A 168 0.05 5.94 22.15
CA ASN A 168 0.68 5.11 23.20
C ASN A 168 -0.05 3.75 23.39
N ASP A 169 -0.24 2.99 22.30
CA ASP A 169 -0.91 1.68 22.26
C ASP A 169 -2.37 1.68 22.77
N SER A 170 -2.99 2.83 22.91
CA SER A 170 -4.38 2.97 23.33
C SER A 170 -5.18 3.81 22.33
N ILE A 171 -6.52 3.67 22.40
CA ILE A 171 -7.43 4.54 21.64
C ILE A 171 -7.88 5.65 22.57
N MET A 172 -7.77 6.89 22.08
CA MET A 172 -8.12 8.11 22.79
C MET A 172 -9.11 8.93 21.95
N ASP A 173 -10.01 9.64 22.59
CA ASP A 173 -10.87 10.63 21.94
C ASP A 173 -10.03 11.79 21.38
N SER A 174 -10.35 12.26 20.18
CA SER A 174 -9.56 13.29 19.50
C SER A 174 -9.61 14.64 20.20
N ALA A 175 -10.72 15.02 20.84
CA ALA A 175 -10.78 16.25 21.63
C ALA A 175 -9.91 16.16 22.90
N GLU A 176 -9.78 14.97 23.48
CA GLU A 176 -8.87 14.73 24.60
C GLU A 176 -7.41 14.86 24.15
N TYR A 177 -7.06 14.26 23.00
CA TYR A 177 -5.72 14.41 22.38
C TYR A 177 -5.38 15.89 22.17
N LEU A 178 -6.28 16.67 21.54
CA LEU A 178 -6.03 18.09 21.29
C LEU A 178 -5.80 18.86 22.59
N ARG A 179 -6.59 18.59 23.63
CA ARG A 179 -6.41 19.20 24.96
C ARG A 179 -5.04 18.86 25.58
N HIS A 180 -4.60 17.61 25.48
CA HIS A 180 -3.28 17.18 25.98
C HIS A 180 -2.13 17.88 25.26
N LYS A 181 -2.31 18.21 23.98
CA LYS A 181 -1.31 18.93 23.18
C LYS A 181 -1.45 20.46 23.24
N ASN A 182 -2.42 20.99 24.00
CA ASN A 182 -2.78 22.41 24.03
C ASN A 182 -3.10 22.97 22.64
N LEU A 183 -3.75 22.16 21.79
CA LEU A 183 -4.19 22.52 20.46
C LEU A 183 -5.70 22.78 20.45
N SER A 184 -6.11 23.79 19.68
CA SER A 184 -7.53 23.99 19.33
C SER A 184 -7.90 23.11 18.13
N PRO A 185 -9.17 22.72 17.97
CA PRO A 185 -9.67 22.18 16.72
C PRO A 185 -9.26 23.07 15.55
N TYR A 186 -8.88 22.43 14.45
CA TYR A 186 -8.48 23.15 13.25
C TYR A 186 -9.71 23.73 12.54
N VAL A 187 -9.65 24.98 12.14
CA VAL A 187 -10.69 25.65 11.36
C VAL A 187 -10.37 25.43 9.87
N LEU A 188 -11.17 24.60 9.21
CA LEU A 188 -11.01 24.25 7.81
C LEU A 188 -11.31 25.45 6.91
N LYS A 189 -10.40 25.71 5.97
CA LYS A 189 -10.58 26.72 4.94
C LYS A 189 -11.24 26.14 3.70
N ALA A 190 -11.64 27.00 2.77
CA ALA A 190 -12.23 26.60 1.49
C ALA A 190 -11.41 25.49 0.81
N LYS A 191 -12.06 24.43 0.32
CA LYS A 191 -11.49 23.24 -0.31
C LYS A 191 -10.76 22.26 0.63
N GLU A 192 -10.32 22.65 1.83
CA GLU A 192 -9.49 21.78 2.68
C GLU A 192 -10.21 20.48 3.09
N GLY A 193 -11.50 20.55 3.40
CA GLY A 193 -12.29 19.35 3.69
C GLY A 193 -12.31 18.38 2.51
N LEU A 194 -12.54 18.88 1.31
CA LEU A 194 -12.55 18.03 0.10
C LEU A 194 -11.15 17.49 -0.23
N ALA A 195 -10.09 18.29 -0.11
CA ALA A 195 -8.71 17.85 -0.32
C ALA A 195 -8.30 16.73 0.66
N LEU A 196 -8.80 16.79 1.89
CA LEU A 196 -8.54 15.77 2.90
C LEU A 196 -9.22 14.44 2.59
N ILE A 197 -10.52 14.46 2.21
CA ILE A 197 -11.29 13.22 2.06
C ILE A 197 -11.21 12.61 0.65
N ASN A 198 -10.84 13.38 -0.37
CA ASN A 198 -10.78 12.91 -1.75
C ASN A 198 -9.38 12.38 -2.08
N GLY A 199 -9.31 11.26 -2.78
CA GLY A 199 -8.07 10.61 -3.20
C GLY A 199 -8.09 9.09 -3.06
N THR A 200 -6.95 8.45 -3.29
CA THR A 200 -6.78 6.99 -3.37
C THR A 200 -5.85 6.41 -2.30
N GLN A 201 -5.56 7.17 -1.24
CA GLN A 201 -4.53 6.84 -0.27
C GLN A 201 -4.83 5.59 0.55
N PHE A 202 -6.11 5.30 0.82
CA PHE A 202 -6.53 4.08 1.52
C PHE A 202 -6.29 2.84 0.66
N SER A 203 -6.78 2.83 -0.57
CA SER A 203 -6.60 1.74 -1.54
C SER A 203 -5.11 1.50 -1.83
N LEU A 204 -4.35 2.58 -2.02
CA LEU A 204 -2.91 2.53 -2.27
C LEU A 204 -2.14 1.96 -1.08
N ALA A 205 -2.48 2.32 0.16
CA ALA A 205 -1.79 1.84 1.36
C ALA A 205 -1.93 0.32 1.52
N TYR A 206 -3.13 -0.22 1.31
CA TYR A 206 -3.36 -1.67 1.36
C TYR A 206 -2.59 -2.40 0.26
N LEU A 207 -2.65 -1.89 -0.98
CA LEU A 207 -1.91 -2.49 -2.09
C LEU A 207 -0.40 -2.45 -1.84
N GLN A 208 0.14 -1.32 -1.41
CA GLN A 208 1.58 -1.14 -1.17
C GLN A 208 2.09 -2.03 -0.04
N ALA A 209 1.38 -2.11 1.08
CA ALA A 209 1.74 -2.98 2.19
C ALA A 209 1.68 -4.48 1.79
N SER A 210 0.67 -4.87 1.01
CA SER A 210 0.54 -6.22 0.48
C SER A 210 1.64 -6.55 -0.52
N TYR A 211 1.99 -5.59 -1.38
CA TYR A 211 3.07 -5.72 -2.35
C TYR A 211 4.43 -5.97 -1.69
N VAL A 212 4.81 -5.17 -0.70
CA VAL A 212 6.09 -5.33 0.02
C VAL A 212 6.15 -6.70 0.69
N ARG A 213 5.06 -7.13 1.35
CA ARG A 213 4.96 -8.46 1.97
C ARG A 213 5.06 -9.59 0.94
N THR A 214 4.41 -9.44 -0.22
CA THR A 214 4.46 -10.47 -1.27
C THR A 214 5.86 -10.58 -1.90
N ARG A 215 6.61 -9.48 -2.01
CA ARG A 215 8.03 -9.53 -2.40
C ARG A 215 8.88 -10.32 -1.41
N GLN A 216 8.67 -10.12 -0.12
CA GLN A 216 9.34 -10.90 0.93
C GLN A 216 8.95 -12.39 0.86
N LEU A 217 7.66 -12.68 0.62
CA LEU A 217 7.17 -14.05 0.43
C LEU A 217 7.78 -14.71 -0.81
N LEU A 218 7.96 -14.01 -1.93
CA LEU A 218 8.62 -14.56 -3.12
C LEU A 218 10.08 -14.91 -2.82
N CYS A 219 10.80 -14.07 -2.08
CA CYS A 219 12.17 -14.37 -1.65
C CYS A 219 12.20 -15.63 -0.76
N ALA A 220 11.35 -15.71 0.26
CA ALA A 220 11.25 -16.87 1.14
C ALA A 220 10.85 -18.14 0.37
N ALA A 221 9.91 -18.03 -0.61
CA ALA A 221 9.51 -19.13 -1.46
C ALA A 221 10.66 -19.67 -2.32
N ASN A 222 11.53 -18.81 -2.83
CA ASN A 222 12.71 -19.23 -3.59
C ASN A 222 13.73 -19.97 -2.71
N VAL A 223 13.99 -19.47 -1.50
CA VAL A 223 14.90 -20.12 -0.54
C VAL A 223 14.34 -21.50 -0.14
N THR A 224 13.09 -21.57 0.24
CA THR A 224 12.44 -22.85 0.63
C THR A 224 12.32 -23.80 -0.56
N ALA A 225 12.20 -23.29 -1.80
CA ALA A 225 12.24 -24.10 -3.00
C ALA A 225 13.62 -24.73 -3.22
N ALA A 226 14.71 -23.97 -3.03
CA ALA A 226 16.08 -24.49 -3.10
C ALA A 226 16.31 -25.60 -2.06
N MET A 227 15.91 -25.38 -0.79
CA MET A 227 15.96 -26.42 0.26
C MET A 227 15.15 -27.67 -0.13
N SER A 228 13.99 -27.48 -0.76
CA SER A 228 13.14 -28.59 -1.23
C SER A 228 13.78 -29.37 -2.37
N ILE A 229 14.50 -28.72 -3.28
CA ILE A 229 15.26 -29.32 -4.38
C ILE A 229 16.34 -30.27 -3.82
N GLU A 230 17.07 -29.82 -2.79
CA GLU A 230 18.05 -30.68 -2.10
C GLU A 230 17.36 -31.84 -1.39
N GLY A 231 16.41 -31.57 -0.52
CA GLY A 231 15.72 -32.59 0.30
C GLY A 231 14.96 -33.64 -0.52
N PHE A 232 14.55 -33.32 -1.75
CA PHE A 232 13.89 -34.25 -2.67
C PHE A 232 14.86 -34.86 -3.71
N ASN A 233 16.15 -34.61 -3.59
CA ASN A 233 17.21 -35.03 -4.51
C ASN A 233 16.87 -34.73 -5.99
N CYS A 234 16.48 -33.48 -6.28
CA CYS A 234 16.11 -33.04 -7.62
C CYS A 234 17.34 -32.72 -8.49
N ARG A 235 17.09 -32.53 -9.77
CA ARG A 235 18.09 -32.18 -10.79
C ARG A 235 18.24 -30.65 -10.93
N LEU A 236 19.45 -30.18 -11.31
CA LEU A 236 19.68 -28.75 -11.62
C LEU A 236 19.48 -28.40 -13.10
N GLU A 237 19.39 -29.37 -13.98
CA GLU A 237 19.23 -29.13 -15.42
C GLU A 237 18.03 -28.25 -15.79
N PRO A 238 16.87 -28.31 -15.08
CA PRO A 238 15.75 -27.41 -15.35
C PRO A 238 16.06 -25.93 -15.12
N PHE A 239 17.12 -25.63 -14.38
CA PHE A 239 17.55 -24.27 -14.05
C PHE A 239 18.70 -23.78 -14.93
N HIS A 240 19.14 -24.59 -15.91
CA HIS A 240 20.26 -24.24 -16.81
C HIS A 240 19.86 -23.07 -17.73
N GLU A 241 20.77 -22.12 -17.92
CA GLU A 241 20.53 -20.88 -18.69
C GLU A 241 20.01 -21.11 -20.12
N ALA A 242 20.49 -22.18 -20.79
CA ALA A 242 20.06 -22.52 -22.16
C ALA A 242 18.53 -22.75 -22.28
N ILE A 243 17.87 -23.27 -21.21
CA ILE A 243 16.40 -23.44 -21.20
C ILE A 243 15.71 -22.09 -21.22
N HIS A 244 16.26 -21.12 -20.51
CA HIS A 244 15.65 -19.82 -20.32
C HIS A 244 15.95 -18.88 -21.48
N SER A 245 17.07 -19.06 -22.17
CA SER A 245 17.43 -18.28 -23.38
C SER A 245 16.49 -18.49 -24.56
N VAL A 246 15.90 -19.67 -24.70
CA VAL A 246 14.94 -19.99 -25.79
C VAL A 246 13.49 -19.62 -25.47
N ARG A 247 13.23 -19.13 -24.27
CA ARG A 247 11.95 -18.56 -23.85
C ARG A 247 12.18 -17.15 -23.27
N PRO A 248 12.41 -16.17 -24.14
CA PRO A 248 12.77 -14.82 -23.69
C PRO A 248 11.65 -14.19 -22.85
N GLY A 249 12.03 -13.48 -21.83
CA GLY A 249 11.14 -12.79 -20.87
C GLY A 249 11.88 -12.53 -19.58
N ASN A 250 11.34 -11.66 -18.75
CA ASN A 250 11.89 -11.36 -17.42
C ASN A 250 11.34 -12.35 -16.37
N GLY A 251 11.95 -12.38 -15.22
CA GLY A 251 11.51 -13.16 -14.06
C GLY A 251 11.96 -14.63 -14.10
N GLN A 252 11.66 -15.36 -15.16
CA GLN A 252 12.04 -16.78 -15.26
C GLN A 252 13.56 -16.98 -15.24
N PRO A 253 14.38 -16.27 -16.02
CA PRO A 253 15.85 -16.36 -15.96
C PRO A 253 16.42 -15.93 -14.62
N GLU A 254 15.88 -14.85 -14.02
CA GLU A 254 16.34 -14.35 -12.73
C GLU A 254 16.11 -15.39 -11.61
N ILE A 255 14.90 -15.99 -11.55
CA ILE A 255 14.62 -17.05 -10.58
C ILE A 255 15.52 -18.26 -10.77
N ALA A 256 15.75 -18.68 -12.03
CA ALA A 256 16.63 -19.81 -12.32
C ALA A 256 18.08 -19.52 -11.87
N THR A 257 18.55 -18.31 -12.10
CA THR A 257 19.89 -17.88 -11.65
C THR A 257 19.97 -17.88 -10.13
N PHE A 258 19.00 -17.29 -9.45
CA PHE A 258 18.95 -17.25 -7.98
C PHE A 258 18.97 -18.66 -7.35
N ILE A 259 18.18 -19.60 -7.91
CA ILE A 259 18.21 -21.00 -7.43
C ILE A 259 19.58 -21.66 -7.67
N ARG A 260 20.21 -21.45 -8.83
CA ARG A 260 21.57 -21.98 -9.10
C ARG A 260 22.61 -21.42 -8.12
N GLU A 261 22.52 -20.13 -7.81
CA GLU A 261 23.43 -19.47 -6.84
C GLU A 261 23.27 -20.06 -5.44
N LEU A 262 22.03 -20.27 -4.99
CA LEU A 262 21.74 -20.88 -3.69
C LEU A 262 22.28 -22.33 -3.59
N LEU A 263 22.31 -23.06 -4.69
CA LEU A 263 22.68 -24.47 -4.74
C LEU A 263 24.12 -24.72 -5.27
N HIS A 264 24.89 -23.65 -5.52
CA HIS A 264 26.21 -23.74 -6.16
C HIS A 264 27.18 -24.71 -5.47
N ASP A 265 27.26 -24.67 -4.15
CA ASP A 265 28.19 -25.48 -3.35
C ASP A 265 27.51 -26.67 -2.68
N SER A 266 26.29 -27.03 -3.09
CA SER A 266 25.56 -28.14 -2.51
C SER A 266 26.15 -29.50 -2.92
N ALA A 267 26.59 -30.27 -1.91
CA ALA A 267 27.09 -31.64 -2.13
C ALA A 267 26.00 -32.56 -2.69
N HIS A 268 24.71 -32.32 -2.35
CA HIS A 268 23.59 -33.13 -2.82
C HIS A 268 23.36 -33.02 -4.33
N MET A 269 23.82 -31.92 -4.96
CA MET A 269 23.65 -31.75 -6.41
C MET A 269 24.54 -32.69 -7.24
N SER A 270 25.62 -33.22 -6.67
CA SER A 270 26.49 -34.20 -7.30
C SER A 270 26.04 -35.66 -7.05
N GLU A 271 25.07 -35.91 -6.21
CA GLU A 271 24.57 -37.25 -5.93
C GLU A 271 23.85 -37.87 -7.14
N PRO A 272 23.87 -39.23 -7.30
CA PRO A 272 23.14 -39.91 -8.35
C PRO A 272 21.62 -39.60 -8.23
N LYS A 273 21.00 -39.27 -9.37
CA LYS A 273 19.55 -38.98 -9.41
C LYS A 273 18.74 -40.22 -9.71
N VAL A 274 17.63 -40.41 -8.99
CA VAL A 274 16.78 -41.58 -9.10
C VAL A 274 15.94 -41.53 -10.38
N ASP A 275 15.33 -40.39 -10.66
CA ASP A 275 14.40 -40.21 -11.77
C ASP A 275 15.05 -39.48 -12.95
N VAL A 276 14.57 -39.75 -14.17
CA VAL A 276 15.01 -39.08 -15.40
C VAL A 276 14.60 -37.60 -15.39
N GLN A 277 13.49 -37.28 -14.72
CA GLN A 277 12.97 -35.93 -14.67
C GLN A 277 12.19 -35.72 -13.36
N ASP A 278 12.26 -34.47 -12.83
CA ASP A 278 11.58 -34.09 -11.60
C ASP A 278 10.10 -33.76 -11.81
N PRO A 279 9.28 -33.84 -10.74
CA PRO A 279 7.91 -33.35 -10.78
C PRO A 279 7.81 -31.86 -11.09
N TYR A 280 6.68 -31.43 -11.65
CA TYR A 280 6.47 -30.03 -12.07
C TYR A 280 6.67 -29.01 -10.96
N SER A 281 6.24 -29.31 -9.75
CA SER A 281 6.38 -28.37 -8.61
C SER A 281 7.82 -28.09 -8.21
N PHE A 282 8.79 -28.86 -8.72
CA PHE A 282 10.23 -28.60 -8.58
C PHE A 282 10.81 -28.01 -9.87
N ARG A 283 10.68 -28.70 -11.02
CA ARG A 283 11.34 -28.28 -12.27
C ARG A 283 10.72 -27.04 -12.93
N CYS A 284 9.47 -26.69 -12.58
CA CYS A 284 8.80 -25.51 -13.11
C CYS A 284 8.85 -24.30 -12.16
N ILE A 285 9.67 -24.32 -11.10
CA ILE A 285 9.90 -23.18 -10.21
C ILE A 285 10.24 -21.91 -11.01
N PRO A 286 11.19 -21.91 -11.96
CA PRO A 286 11.52 -20.70 -12.71
C PRO A 286 10.32 -20.10 -13.46
N GLN A 287 9.47 -20.95 -14.04
CA GLN A 287 8.30 -20.52 -14.81
C GLN A 287 7.22 -19.90 -13.93
N VAL A 288 6.94 -20.49 -12.77
CA VAL A 288 5.84 -20.07 -11.88
C VAL A 288 6.27 -18.89 -10.99
N HIS A 289 7.40 -19.03 -10.27
CA HIS A 289 7.93 -17.94 -9.46
C HIS A 289 8.32 -16.72 -10.32
N GLY A 290 8.84 -16.97 -11.54
CA GLY A 290 9.16 -15.91 -12.51
C GLY A 290 7.91 -15.17 -13.00
N ALA A 291 6.79 -15.85 -13.19
CA ALA A 291 5.52 -15.21 -13.52
C ALA A 291 5.03 -14.32 -12.36
N THR A 292 5.15 -14.78 -11.10
CA THR A 292 4.88 -13.96 -9.91
C THR A 292 5.77 -12.74 -9.85
N MET A 293 7.08 -12.89 -10.15
CA MET A 293 8.02 -11.76 -10.19
C MET A 293 7.62 -10.72 -11.25
N ASN A 294 7.21 -11.16 -12.44
CA ASN A 294 6.73 -10.26 -13.50
C ASN A 294 5.44 -9.51 -13.08
N ALA A 295 4.51 -10.19 -12.41
CA ALA A 295 3.32 -9.55 -11.86
C ALA A 295 3.71 -8.47 -10.83
N LEU A 296 4.63 -8.78 -9.91
CA LEU A 296 5.13 -7.82 -8.93
C LEU A 296 5.83 -6.63 -9.59
N ASN A 297 6.61 -6.81 -10.64
CA ASN A 297 7.25 -5.71 -11.37
C ASN A 297 6.21 -4.75 -11.96
N HIS A 298 5.15 -5.29 -12.58
CA HIS A 298 4.04 -4.47 -13.09
C HIS A 298 3.30 -3.73 -11.97
N ILE A 299 2.95 -4.43 -10.90
CA ILE A 299 2.24 -3.86 -9.75
C ILE A 299 3.09 -2.77 -9.09
N GLY A 300 4.40 -2.99 -8.94
CA GLY A 300 5.33 -2.01 -8.41
C GLY A 300 5.34 -0.70 -9.21
N GLN A 301 5.22 -0.79 -10.55
CA GLN A 301 5.12 0.39 -11.41
C GLN A 301 3.79 1.14 -11.19
N VAL A 302 2.66 0.42 -11.04
CA VAL A 302 1.37 1.04 -10.75
C VAL A 302 1.43 1.76 -9.39
N ILE A 303 1.99 1.12 -8.36
CA ILE A 303 2.17 1.72 -7.04
C ILE A 303 3.06 2.98 -7.11
N ALA A 304 4.18 2.92 -7.83
CA ALA A 304 5.09 4.06 -7.96
C ALA A 304 4.41 5.25 -8.64
N ASN A 305 3.64 5.01 -9.69
CA ASN A 305 2.87 6.05 -10.38
C ASN A 305 1.83 6.68 -9.45
N GLU A 306 1.00 5.87 -8.79
CA GLU A 306 -0.06 6.36 -7.91
C GLU A 306 0.48 7.10 -6.70
N ARG A 307 1.55 6.59 -6.09
CA ARG A 307 2.23 7.21 -4.95
C ARG A 307 2.80 8.60 -5.28
N ASN A 308 3.13 8.84 -6.56
CA ASN A 308 3.64 10.11 -7.06
C ASN A 308 2.55 10.99 -7.70
N SER A 309 1.28 10.65 -7.49
CA SER A 309 0.15 11.35 -8.10
C SER A 309 -0.58 12.24 -7.11
N VAL A 310 -1.20 13.30 -7.64
CA VAL A 310 -2.20 14.12 -6.96
C VAL A 310 -3.57 13.57 -7.31
N THR A 311 -4.24 12.98 -6.34
CA THR A 311 -5.46 12.19 -6.56
C THR A 311 -6.71 12.80 -5.91
N ASP A 312 -6.64 14.06 -5.45
CA ASP A 312 -7.83 14.83 -5.06
C ASP A 312 -8.42 15.61 -6.24
N ASN A 313 -9.53 16.29 -6.01
CA ASN A 313 -10.27 17.09 -7.01
C ASN A 313 -11.03 18.23 -6.31
N PRO A 314 -11.09 19.44 -6.94
CA PRO A 314 -10.39 19.89 -8.15
C PRO A 314 -8.90 20.15 -7.88
N ASN A 315 -8.10 20.16 -8.95
CA ASN A 315 -6.68 20.49 -8.87
C ASN A 315 -6.42 21.94 -9.28
N ILE A 316 -5.39 22.53 -8.71
CA ILE A 316 -5.02 23.93 -8.85
C ILE A 316 -3.72 24.05 -9.63
N PHE A 317 -3.73 24.77 -10.74
CA PHE A 317 -2.61 24.98 -11.63
C PHE A 317 -2.32 26.49 -11.65
N VAL A 318 -1.34 26.91 -10.82
CA VAL A 318 -1.04 28.34 -10.58
C VAL A 318 -0.48 29.00 -11.84
N GLU A 319 0.46 28.32 -12.50
CA GLU A 319 1.14 28.86 -13.69
C GLU A 319 0.18 29.02 -14.87
N GLU A 320 -0.80 28.15 -15.01
CA GLU A 320 -1.81 28.15 -16.06
C GLU A 320 -3.05 29.00 -15.72
N ASP A 321 -3.11 29.59 -14.52
CA ASP A 321 -4.28 30.31 -13.98
C ASP A 321 -5.59 29.47 -14.04
N MET A 322 -5.51 28.17 -13.66
CA MET A 322 -6.63 27.25 -13.79
C MET A 322 -6.96 26.52 -12.50
N VAL A 323 -8.26 26.28 -12.29
CA VAL A 323 -8.82 25.32 -11.33
C VAL A 323 -9.61 24.30 -12.13
N ILE A 324 -9.17 23.04 -12.14
CA ILE A 324 -9.71 22.01 -13.03
C ILE A 324 -10.31 20.87 -12.24
N SER A 325 -11.56 20.53 -12.54
CA SER A 325 -12.23 19.35 -12.02
C SER A 325 -11.93 18.14 -12.92
N GLY A 326 -11.35 17.09 -12.37
CA GLY A 326 -10.95 15.86 -13.06
C GLY A 326 -11.42 14.61 -12.31
N GLY A 327 -10.84 13.47 -12.64
CA GLY A 327 -11.18 12.15 -12.10
C GLY A 327 -10.01 11.37 -11.50
N ASN A 328 -8.93 12.03 -11.10
CA ASN A 328 -7.72 11.38 -10.57
C ASN A 328 -7.95 10.58 -9.28
N PHE A 329 -9.08 10.79 -8.61
CA PHE A 329 -9.51 10.03 -7.44
C PHE A 329 -10.00 8.62 -7.77
N HIS A 330 -10.15 8.27 -9.04
CA HIS A 330 -10.68 6.96 -9.44
C HIS A 330 -9.63 5.87 -9.31
N ALA A 331 -9.81 4.98 -8.32
CA ALA A 331 -8.84 3.96 -7.95
C ALA A 331 -8.79 2.72 -8.88
N GLN A 332 -9.30 2.80 -10.11
CA GLN A 332 -9.34 1.66 -11.03
C GLN A 332 -7.95 1.02 -11.29
N PRO A 333 -6.86 1.78 -11.45
CA PRO A 333 -5.54 1.18 -11.60
C PRO A 333 -5.13 0.33 -10.39
N LEU A 334 -5.47 0.79 -9.18
CA LEU A 334 -5.19 0.07 -7.94
C LEU A 334 -6.05 -1.19 -7.79
N ALA A 335 -7.32 -1.14 -8.22
CA ALA A 335 -8.20 -2.30 -8.19
C ALA A 335 -7.65 -3.44 -9.05
N PHE A 336 -7.28 -3.17 -10.32
CA PHE A 336 -6.68 -4.16 -11.19
C PHE A 336 -5.35 -4.71 -10.65
N ALA A 337 -4.49 -3.83 -10.12
CA ALA A 337 -3.22 -4.25 -9.54
C ALA A 337 -3.42 -5.13 -8.28
N SER A 338 -4.44 -4.84 -7.46
CA SER A 338 -4.77 -5.62 -6.27
C SER A 338 -5.26 -7.02 -6.64
N ASP A 339 -6.17 -7.14 -7.60
CA ASP A 339 -6.68 -8.42 -8.07
C ASP A 339 -5.54 -9.25 -8.69
N TYR A 340 -4.67 -8.61 -9.47
CA TYR A 340 -3.52 -9.27 -10.07
C TYR A 340 -2.51 -9.74 -9.00
N LEU A 341 -2.31 -8.98 -7.91
CA LEU A 341 -1.49 -9.39 -6.77
C LEU A 341 -2.06 -10.63 -6.09
N CYS A 342 -3.38 -10.69 -5.89
CA CYS A 342 -4.05 -11.85 -5.31
C CYS A 342 -3.83 -13.11 -6.15
N LEU A 343 -3.98 -13.02 -7.49
CA LEU A 343 -3.72 -14.15 -8.41
C LEU A 343 -2.27 -14.63 -8.32
N ALA A 344 -1.30 -13.71 -8.34
CA ALA A 344 0.11 -14.03 -8.28
C ALA A 344 0.52 -14.67 -6.94
N ALA A 345 -0.02 -14.18 -5.83
CA ALA A 345 0.25 -14.73 -4.50
C ALA A 345 -0.39 -16.12 -4.31
N ALA A 346 -1.62 -16.32 -4.81
CA ALA A 346 -2.30 -17.61 -4.74
C ALA A 346 -1.53 -18.70 -5.50
N GLU A 347 -1.04 -18.42 -6.70
CA GLU A 347 -0.27 -19.38 -7.50
C GLU A 347 1.09 -19.71 -6.88
N LEU A 348 1.77 -18.73 -6.26
CA LEU A 348 2.98 -18.95 -5.49
C LEU A 348 2.74 -19.90 -4.30
N GLY A 349 1.61 -19.76 -3.62
CA GLY A 349 1.16 -20.65 -2.56
C GLY A 349 0.85 -22.05 -3.11
N SER A 350 0.12 -22.15 -4.21
CA SER A 350 -0.27 -23.41 -4.87
C SER A 350 0.94 -24.28 -5.22
N ILE A 351 1.94 -23.74 -5.90
CA ILE A 351 3.13 -24.53 -6.25
C ILE A 351 3.93 -24.95 -5.00
N SER A 352 3.94 -24.14 -3.96
CA SER A 352 4.62 -24.43 -2.69
C SER A 352 3.92 -25.59 -1.96
N GLU A 353 2.59 -25.57 -1.91
CA GLU A 353 1.79 -26.66 -1.35
C GLU A 353 2.02 -27.98 -2.11
N ARG A 354 2.06 -27.97 -3.45
CA ARG A 354 2.37 -29.17 -4.25
C ARG A 354 3.77 -29.74 -3.97
N ARG A 355 4.77 -28.90 -3.67
CA ARG A 355 6.08 -29.39 -3.20
C ARG A 355 6.00 -30.04 -1.84
N LEU A 356 5.30 -29.43 -0.89
CA LEU A 356 5.09 -29.96 0.44
C LEU A 356 4.42 -31.34 0.38
N TYR A 357 3.36 -31.49 -0.44
CA TYR A 357 2.69 -32.76 -0.66
C TYR A 357 3.67 -33.85 -1.09
N LEU A 358 4.55 -33.59 -2.05
CA LEU A 358 5.53 -34.57 -2.55
C LEU A 358 6.60 -34.92 -1.51
N LEU A 359 7.07 -33.94 -0.72
CA LEU A 359 8.03 -34.15 0.35
C LEU A 359 7.52 -35.11 1.44
N ILE A 360 6.22 -35.11 1.70
CA ILE A 360 5.61 -35.97 2.74
C ILE A 360 4.98 -37.25 2.19
N SER A 361 5.10 -37.52 0.87
CA SER A 361 4.43 -38.67 0.21
C SER A 361 5.18 -40.01 0.31
N GLY A 362 6.30 -40.06 1.01
CA GLY A 362 7.12 -41.28 1.11
C GLY A 362 7.86 -41.63 -0.20
N LEU A 363 8.19 -40.63 -1.01
CA LEU A 363 8.91 -40.80 -2.28
C LEU A 363 10.41 -40.48 -2.09
N ARG A 364 11.24 -41.02 -2.99
CA ARG A 364 12.68 -40.73 -3.07
C ARG A 364 13.46 -41.01 -1.76
N GLY A 365 13.08 -42.01 -1.03
CA GLY A 365 13.72 -42.42 0.23
C GLY A 365 13.30 -41.60 1.46
N LEU A 366 12.37 -40.67 1.30
CA LEU A 366 11.76 -40.00 2.42
C LEU A 366 10.67 -40.89 3.06
N GLU A 367 10.60 -40.87 4.40
CA GLU A 367 9.54 -41.56 5.11
C GLU A 367 8.18 -40.87 4.89
N PRO A 368 7.05 -41.65 4.78
CA PRO A 368 5.72 -41.07 4.70
C PRO A 368 5.46 -40.09 5.86
N PHE A 369 4.95 -38.91 5.52
CA PHE A 369 4.73 -37.79 6.45
C PHE A 369 5.96 -37.35 7.24
N LEU A 370 7.18 -37.73 6.80
CA LEU A 370 8.47 -37.48 7.45
C LEU A 370 8.49 -37.90 8.91
N THR A 371 7.95 -39.10 9.20
CA THR A 371 7.94 -39.68 10.52
C THR A 371 8.60 -41.06 10.55
N THR A 372 9.32 -41.37 11.63
CA THR A 372 9.98 -42.69 11.81
C THR A 372 9.04 -43.83 12.12
N LYS A 373 7.77 -43.55 12.44
CA LYS A 373 6.74 -44.55 12.75
C LYS A 373 5.42 -44.26 12.01
N PRO A 374 5.39 -44.37 10.65
CA PRO A 374 4.18 -44.13 9.88
C PRO A 374 3.03 -45.05 10.36
N GLY A 375 1.83 -44.50 10.46
CA GLY A 375 0.65 -45.19 10.98
C GLY A 375 0.46 -45.02 12.48
N LEU A 376 1.52 -44.99 13.28
CA LEU A 376 1.44 -44.64 14.70
C LEU A 376 1.53 -43.12 14.89
N GLN A 377 2.21 -42.46 13.98
CA GLN A 377 2.41 -41.00 13.98
C GLN A 377 1.98 -40.43 12.62
N SER A 378 1.31 -39.28 12.63
CA SER A 378 0.81 -38.61 11.43
C SER A 378 1.84 -37.58 10.87
N GLY A 379 2.95 -37.34 11.58
CA GLY A 379 4.03 -36.42 11.14
C GLY A 379 3.52 -35.07 10.66
N PHE A 380 3.93 -34.67 9.46
CA PHE A 380 3.57 -33.39 8.82
C PHE A 380 2.28 -33.41 7.99
N MET A 381 1.38 -34.41 8.18
CA MET A 381 0.12 -34.49 7.43
C MET A 381 -0.68 -33.17 7.49
N ILE A 382 -0.86 -32.60 8.68
CA ILE A 382 -1.67 -31.39 8.88
C ILE A 382 -1.00 -30.13 8.31
N ALA A 383 0.32 -30.11 8.17
CA ALA A 383 1.03 -28.99 7.51
C ALA A 383 0.57 -28.84 6.05
N GLN A 384 0.37 -29.96 5.33
CA GLN A 384 -0.14 -29.94 3.96
C GLN A 384 -1.61 -29.49 3.91
N TYR A 385 -2.45 -29.97 4.83
CA TYR A 385 -3.87 -29.55 4.89
C TYR A 385 -4.01 -28.08 5.19
N THR A 386 -3.13 -27.53 6.03
CA THR A 386 -3.10 -26.08 6.31
C THR A 386 -2.66 -25.26 5.11
N ALA A 387 -1.73 -25.80 4.29
CA ALA A 387 -1.25 -25.12 3.10
C ALA A 387 -2.23 -25.16 1.92
N ALA A 388 -3.09 -26.20 1.83
CA ALA A 388 -4.13 -26.38 0.82
C ALA A 388 -5.35 -25.46 1.07
#